data_33276682704d18d9048ec20b62b76f8b
#
_entry.id   33276682704d18d9048ec20b62b76f8b
#
_cell.length_a   1.000
_cell.length_b   1.000
_cell.length_c   1.000
_cell.angle_alpha   90.00
_cell.angle_beta   90.00
_cell.angle_gamma   90.00
#
_symmetry.space_group_name_H-M   'P 1'
#
loop_
_entity.id
_entity.type
_entity.pdbx_description
1 polymer ?
#
loop_
_entity_poly.entity_id
_entity_poly.type
_entity_poly.pdbx_seq_one_letter_code
_entity_poly.pdbx_strand_id
1 'polypeptide(L)'
;FTVNAPYPWTIAPSGAAAWYEVSPGQGAANTDVEVTVKALEQNLSFRRFGEFTITAAEGDATLTEKIALSQQPVSPGTVKWDLASPVQWSFSEEDMGNYAQDFKGGPDSPYNTVLAQSGPGYLSYTHTAPSDPDKKCERIVGSTGHPYITGGWPGDYWTFAVPVTNLDAGTKVRFTAITRTSATGHKFWRMEYNDGGTWKPAAALQTTTETGEEVSYTHAMKADGKTNITVDVTVTYANAISGGNIEFRFVCAANWQASGKGALTKPNGGTMRWAGAGTADSPRIQIVP
;
A
#
# COMPACT_ATOMS: atom_id res chain seq x y z
N PHE A 1 -9.84 -10.85 -27.26
CA PHE A 1 -10.22 -9.79 -28.21
C PHE A 1 -9.94 -10.21 -29.63
N THR A 2 -10.60 -9.58 -30.60
CA THR A 2 -10.44 -9.91 -32.02
C THR A 2 -9.65 -8.81 -32.73
N VAL A 3 -8.70 -9.20 -33.57
CA VAL A 3 -7.96 -8.30 -34.47
C VAL A 3 -8.41 -8.54 -35.89
N ASN A 4 -8.80 -7.46 -36.56
CA ASN A 4 -9.03 -7.40 -38.02
C ASN A 4 -8.32 -6.16 -38.56
N ALA A 5 -7.38 -6.35 -39.45
CA ALA A 5 -6.61 -5.27 -40.02
C ALA A 5 -6.58 -5.38 -41.56
N PRO A 6 -6.48 -4.26 -42.31
CA PRO A 6 -6.43 -4.27 -43.78
C PRO A 6 -5.15 -4.88 -44.33
N TYR A 7 -4.12 -5.06 -43.50
CA TYR A 7 -2.82 -5.64 -43.87
C TYR A 7 -2.48 -6.81 -42.94
N PRO A 8 -1.58 -7.72 -43.32
CA PRO A 8 -1.02 -8.69 -42.37
C PRO A 8 -0.43 -7.98 -41.15
N TRP A 9 -0.65 -8.54 -39.96
CA TRP A 9 -0.26 -7.89 -38.72
C TRP A 9 0.56 -8.80 -37.79
N THR A 10 1.32 -8.17 -36.95
CA THR A 10 2.11 -8.82 -35.87
C THR A 10 1.89 -8.12 -34.53
N ILE A 11 2.10 -8.87 -33.44
CA ILE A 11 2.08 -8.34 -32.08
C ILE A 11 3.49 -8.42 -31.49
N ALA A 12 3.97 -7.30 -30.98
CA ALA A 12 5.23 -7.21 -30.27
C ALA A 12 5.00 -6.74 -28.82
N PRO A 13 5.42 -7.50 -27.80
CA PRO A 13 5.43 -7.01 -26.42
C PRO A 13 6.36 -5.81 -26.29
N SER A 14 5.93 -4.79 -25.54
CA SER A 14 6.74 -3.62 -25.23
C SER A 14 7.46 -3.86 -23.90
N GLY A 15 8.80 -3.83 -23.94
CA GLY A 15 9.66 -4.01 -22.76
C GLY A 15 9.88 -5.46 -22.33
N ALA A 16 10.55 -5.63 -21.19
CA ALA A 16 10.94 -6.92 -20.63
C ALA A 16 9.81 -7.62 -19.85
N ALA A 17 8.56 -7.42 -20.22
CA ALA A 17 7.43 -7.96 -19.49
C ALA A 17 7.28 -9.47 -19.71
N ALA A 18 7.95 -10.26 -18.90
CA ALA A 18 7.92 -11.71 -18.92
C ALA A 18 6.66 -12.32 -18.26
N TRP A 19 5.68 -11.52 -17.83
CA TRP A 19 4.56 -12.02 -17.03
C TRP A 19 3.29 -12.36 -17.84
N TYR A 20 3.28 -12.07 -19.14
CA TYR A 20 2.17 -12.43 -20.04
C TYR A 20 2.68 -12.92 -21.39
N GLU A 21 1.85 -13.69 -22.06
CA GLU A 21 2.00 -14.06 -23.47
C GLU A 21 0.75 -13.63 -24.27
N VAL A 22 0.95 -13.37 -25.54
CA VAL A 22 -0.11 -13.03 -26.48
C VAL A 22 -0.09 -14.04 -27.62
N SER A 23 -1.22 -14.68 -27.91
CA SER A 23 -1.32 -15.72 -28.93
C SER A 23 -2.68 -15.65 -29.67
N PRO A 24 -2.68 -15.76 -31.00
CA PRO A 24 -1.52 -15.77 -31.90
C PRO A 24 -0.83 -14.40 -31.96
N GLY A 25 0.47 -14.40 -32.24
CA GLY A 25 1.28 -13.18 -32.38
C GLY A 25 1.23 -12.54 -33.77
N GLN A 26 0.41 -13.06 -34.70
CA GLN A 26 0.25 -12.54 -36.04
C GLN A 26 -1.06 -13.00 -36.69
N GLY A 27 -1.49 -12.30 -37.72
CA GLY A 27 -2.66 -12.66 -38.48
C GLY A 27 -2.63 -12.13 -39.94
N ALA A 28 -3.52 -12.69 -40.79
CA ALA A 28 -3.67 -12.29 -42.18
C ALA A 28 -4.51 -11.01 -42.30
N ALA A 29 -4.36 -10.33 -43.43
CA ALA A 29 -5.18 -9.17 -43.81
C ALA A 29 -6.66 -9.54 -43.92
N ASN A 30 -7.53 -8.62 -43.51
CA ASN A 30 -8.98 -8.71 -43.63
C ASN A 30 -9.60 -10.00 -43.08
N THR A 31 -8.96 -10.54 -42.03
CA THR A 31 -9.40 -11.78 -41.36
C THR A 31 -9.59 -11.51 -39.87
N ASP A 32 -10.73 -11.92 -39.32
CA ASP A 32 -10.98 -11.88 -37.90
C ASP A 32 -10.17 -12.95 -37.21
N VAL A 33 -9.26 -12.54 -36.34
CA VAL A 33 -8.40 -13.45 -35.55
C VAL A 33 -8.62 -13.17 -34.09
N GLU A 34 -9.07 -14.20 -33.37
CA GLU A 34 -9.18 -14.12 -31.89
C GLU A 34 -7.80 -14.19 -31.27
N VAL A 35 -7.46 -13.18 -30.49
CA VAL A 35 -6.20 -13.07 -29.77
C VAL A 35 -6.44 -13.24 -28.28
N THR A 36 -5.72 -14.16 -27.69
CA THR A 36 -5.74 -14.42 -26.24
C THR A 36 -4.52 -13.80 -25.58
N VAL A 37 -4.74 -13.10 -24.47
CA VAL A 37 -3.68 -12.65 -23.56
C VAL A 37 -3.74 -13.53 -22.31
N LYS A 38 -2.66 -14.20 -22.00
CA LYS A 38 -2.56 -15.12 -20.86
C LYS A 38 -1.49 -14.64 -19.90
N ALA A 39 -1.84 -14.49 -18.63
CA ALA A 39 -0.86 -14.30 -17.57
C ALA A 39 -0.07 -15.60 -17.34
N LEU A 40 1.26 -15.53 -17.34
CA LEU A 40 2.15 -16.68 -17.17
C LEU A 40 2.38 -17.03 -15.70
N GLU A 41 2.15 -16.07 -14.82
CA GLU A 41 2.35 -16.24 -13.38
C GLU A 41 1.34 -15.42 -12.59
N GLN A 42 1.12 -15.82 -11.34
CA GLN A 42 0.33 -15.03 -10.41
C GLN A 42 1.08 -13.75 -10.04
N ASN A 43 0.36 -12.65 -9.95
CA ASN A 43 0.92 -11.43 -9.41
C ASN A 43 0.79 -11.46 -7.88
N LEU A 44 1.89 -11.68 -7.19
CA LEU A 44 1.95 -11.71 -5.73
C LEU A 44 2.36 -10.37 -5.12
N SER A 45 2.57 -9.35 -5.95
CA SER A 45 3.13 -8.07 -5.53
C SER A 45 2.13 -6.95 -5.76
N PHE A 46 2.34 -6.11 -6.75
CA PHE A 46 1.50 -4.94 -7.02
C PHE A 46 0.70 -5.12 -8.29
N ARG A 47 -0.30 -4.26 -8.49
CA ARG A 47 -0.85 -4.12 -9.82
C ARG A 47 0.29 -3.81 -10.79
N ARG A 48 0.57 -4.73 -11.69
CA ARG A 48 1.59 -4.55 -12.71
C ARG A 48 0.94 -4.21 -14.04
N PHE A 49 1.70 -3.48 -14.83
CA PHE A 49 1.29 -3.02 -16.14
C PHE A 49 2.16 -3.66 -17.22
N GLY A 50 1.58 -3.85 -18.36
CA GLY A 50 2.26 -4.28 -19.56
C GLY A 50 1.67 -3.55 -20.76
N GLU A 51 2.36 -3.60 -21.86
CA GLU A 51 1.90 -3.05 -23.12
C GLU A 51 2.35 -3.95 -24.26
N PHE A 52 1.54 -4.12 -25.28
CA PHE A 52 2.00 -4.66 -26.54
C PHE A 52 1.49 -3.79 -27.69
N THR A 53 2.24 -3.83 -28.79
CA THR A 53 1.92 -3.09 -29.99
C THR A 53 1.49 -4.05 -31.08
N ILE A 54 0.34 -3.79 -31.70
CA ILE A 54 -0.10 -4.45 -32.90
C ILE A 54 0.36 -3.59 -34.10
N THR A 55 1.08 -4.19 -35.02
CA THR A 55 1.54 -3.51 -36.23
C THR A 55 1.02 -4.25 -37.44
N ALA A 56 0.22 -3.57 -38.29
CA ALA A 56 -0.22 -4.06 -39.56
C ALA A 56 0.51 -3.27 -40.66
N ALA A 57 1.18 -3.96 -41.59
CA ALA A 57 2.00 -3.31 -42.59
C ALA A 57 1.96 -4.01 -43.95
N GLU A 58 2.00 -3.22 -45.04
CA GLU A 58 2.17 -3.68 -46.44
C GLU A 58 2.85 -2.58 -47.23
N GLY A 59 4.01 -2.87 -47.81
CA GLY A 59 4.83 -1.87 -48.50
C GLY A 59 5.23 -0.73 -47.55
N ASP A 60 4.92 0.50 -47.96
CA ASP A 60 5.19 1.70 -47.17
C ASP A 60 4.05 2.06 -46.18
N ALA A 61 2.92 1.32 -46.22
CA ALA A 61 1.79 1.55 -45.33
C ALA A 61 1.97 0.81 -44.01
N THR A 62 1.86 1.55 -42.90
CA THR A 62 1.97 0.99 -41.54
C THR A 62 0.88 1.58 -40.65
N LEU A 63 0.17 0.71 -39.95
CA LEU A 63 -0.80 1.05 -38.91
C LEU A 63 -0.31 0.43 -37.59
N THR A 64 -0.40 1.16 -36.51
CA THR A 64 0.00 0.68 -35.20
C THR A 64 -1.07 0.99 -34.17
N GLU A 65 -1.32 0.02 -33.26
CA GLU A 65 -2.19 0.17 -32.10
C GLU A 65 -1.48 -0.35 -30.86
N LYS A 66 -1.58 0.37 -29.75
CA LYS A 66 -1.01 0.00 -28.46
C LYS A 66 -2.09 -0.46 -27.50
N ILE A 67 -1.91 -1.63 -26.95
CA ILE A 67 -2.84 -2.23 -25.98
C ILE A 67 -2.16 -2.26 -24.62
N ALA A 68 -2.71 -1.52 -23.69
CA ALA A 68 -2.26 -1.53 -22.29
C ALA A 68 -2.91 -2.69 -21.54
N LEU A 69 -2.11 -3.38 -20.76
CA LEU A 69 -2.51 -4.48 -19.88
C LEU A 69 -2.32 -4.11 -18.43
N SER A 70 -3.14 -4.68 -17.57
CA SER A 70 -2.87 -4.64 -16.14
C SER A 70 -3.26 -5.96 -15.48
N GLN A 71 -2.43 -6.41 -14.53
CA GLN A 71 -2.75 -7.55 -13.70
C GLN A 71 -2.81 -7.11 -12.23
N GLN A 72 -3.97 -7.32 -11.63
CA GLN A 72 -4.14 -7.10 -10.20
C GLN A 72 -3.33 -8.13 -9.42
N PRO A 73 -2.86 -7.80 -8.21
CA PRO A 73 -2.35 -8.81 -7.29
C PRO A 73 -3.47 -9.79 -6.92
N VAL A 74 -3.10 -11.06 -6.72
CA VAL A 74 -4.04 -12.01 -6.13
C VAL A 74 -4.44 -11.53 -4.75
N SER A 75 -5.71 -11.70 -4.40
CA SER A 75 -6.18 -11.35 -3.07
C SER A 75 -5.38 -12.10 -2.01
N PRO A 76 -4.85 -11.41 -1.00
CA PRO A 76 -4.03 -12.04 0.05
C PRO A 76 -4.68 -13.24 0.73
N GLY A 77 -6.00 -13.30 0.80
CA GLY A 77 -6.75 -14.42 1.40
C GLY A 77 -6.62 -15.78 0.69
N THR A 78 -5.93 -15.85 -0.47
CA THR A 78 -5.66 -17.14 -1.16
C THR A 78 -4.33 -17.77 -0.73
N VAL A 79 -3.50 -17.06 0.01
CA VAL A 79 -2.19 -17.53 0.45
C VAL A 79 -2.32 -18.08 1.88
N LYS A 80 -1.96 -19.37 2.09
CA LYS A 80 -1.85 -19.94 3.44
C LYS A 80 -0.59 -19.37 4.09
N TRP A 81 -0.75 -18.74 5.24
CA TRP A 81 0.35 -18.23 6.03
C TRP A 81 0.69 -19.18 7.18
N ASP A 82 1.98 -19.46 7.35
CA ASP A 82 2.50 -20.06 8.57
C ASP A 82 2.56 -18.97 9.66
N LEU A 83 1.62 -19.06 10.60
CA LEU A 83 1.47 -18.10 11.69
C LEU A 83 2.71 -18.01 12.61
N ALA A 84 3.63 -18.97 12.52
CA ALA A 84 4.89 -18.96 13.29
C ALA A 84 5.91 -17.95 12.73
N SER A 85 5.79 -17.58 11.45
CA SER A 85 6.72 -16.65 10.80
C SER A 85 6.17 -15.23 10.82
N PRO A 86 7.00 -14.20 11.07
CA PRO A 86 6.55 -12.81 11.02
C PRO A 86 6.20 -12.40 9.60
N VAL A 87 5.13 -11.61 9.45
CA VAL A 87 4.86 -10.86 8.22
C VAL A 87 5.60 -9.54 8.31
N GLN A 88 6.37 -9.19 7.28
CA GLN A 88 7.25 -8.02 7.29
C GLN A 88 7.17 -7.24 5.98
N TRP A 89 7.18 -5.90 6.10
CA TRP A 89 7.24 -4.94 4.99
C TRP A 89 8.62 -4.30 4.93
N SER A 90 9.53 -4.82 4.10
CA SER A 90 10.92 -4.36 4.05
C SER A 90 11.13 -3.09 3.23
N PHE A 91 10.22 -2.74 2.33
CA PHE A 91 10.29 -1.56 1.47
C PHE A 91 11.65 -1.43 0.74
N SER A 92 12.12 -2.50 0.11
CA SER A 92 13.36 -2.46 -0.67
C SER A 92 13.27 -1.47 -1.83
N GLU A 93 14.42 -0.97 -2.32
CA GLU A 93 14.45 -0.05 -3.45
C GLU A 93 13.84 -0.68 -4.71
N GLU A 94 14.05 -1.99 -4.91
CA GLU A 94 13.49 -2.74 -6.02
C GLU A 94 11.96 -2.77 -5.97
N ASP A 95 11.39 -3.06 -4.79
CA ASP A 95 9.95 -3.08 -4.59
C ASP A 95 9.33 -1.69 -4.72
N MET A 96 10.06 -0.66 -4.30
CA MET A 96 9.60 0.73 -4.25
C MET A 96 9.81 1.50 -5.55
N GLY A 97 10.71 1.05 -6.43
CA GLY A 97 10.95 1.66 -7.74
C GLY A 97 9.70 1.69 -8.64
N ASN A 98 8.77 0.77 -8.41
CA ASN A 98 7.47 0.71 -9.09
C ASN A 98 6.41 1.66 -8.50
N TYR A 99 6.69 2.32 -7.36
CA TYR A 99 5.78 3.26 -6.68
C TYR A 99 6.09 4.73 -6.96
N ALA A 100 6.99 5.04 -7.86
CA ALA A 100 7.44 6.39 -8.17
C ALA A 100 6.34 7.32 -8.74
N GLN A 101 5.08 6.95 -8.63
CA GLN A 101 3.96 7.77 -9.06
C GLN A 101 3.21 8.35 -7.86
N ASP A 102 2.91 9.64 -7.96
CA ASP A 102 2.12 10.39 -7.01
C ASP A 102 0.85 9.65 -6.62
N PHE A 103 0.76 9.28 -5.34
CA PHE A 103 -0.47 8.77 -4.78
C PHE A 103 -1.46 9.92 -4.65
N LYS A 104 -2.20 10.17 -5.68
CA LYS A 104 -3.41 10.99 -5.58
C LYS A 104 -4.52 10.11 -5.09
N GLY A 105 -4.61 10.04 -3.75
CA GLY A 105 -5.43 9.07 -3.06
C GLY A 105 -6.91 9.30 -3.22
N GLY A 106 -7.56 8.38 -3.90
CA GLY A 106 -8.91 7.97 -3.60
C GLY A 106 -8.87 6.52 -3.18
N PRO A 107 -9.89 5.99 -2.50
CA PRO A 107 -9.97 4.57 -2.14
C PRO A 107 -9.86 3.63 -3.35
N ASP A 108 -10.09 4.14 -4.54
CA ASP A 108 -10.02 3.42 -5.82
C ASP A 108 -8.66 3.53 -6.51
N SER A 109 -7.66 4.19 -5.90
CA SER A 109 -6.33 4.26 -6.50
C SER A 109 -5.69 2.87 -6.48
N PRO A 110 -5.26 2.33 -7.63
CA PRO A 110 -4.62 1.02 -7.71
C PRO A 110 -3.26 0.96 -6.98
N TYR A 111 -2.73 2.11 -6.57
CA TYR A 111 -1.42 2.26 -5.93
C TYR A 111 -1.50 2.40 -4.40
N ASN A 112 -2.65 2.18 -3.78
CA ASN A 112 -2.79 2.38 -2.34
C ASN A 112 -2.43 1.15 -1.50
N THR A 113 -1.94 0.07 -2.11
CA THR A 113 -1.63 -1.17 -1.41
C THR A 113 -0.20 -1.63 -1.68
N VAL A 114 0.55 -1.90 -0.61
CA VAL A 114 1.91 -2.46 -0.63
C VAL A 114 1.89 -3.83 0.00
N LEU A 115 2.32 -4.87 -0.73
CA LEU A 115 2.42 -6.21 -0.15
C LEU A 115 3.61 -6.34 0.78
N ALA A 116 3.48 -7.20 1.79
CA ALA A 116 4.61 -7.62 2.60
C ALA A 116 5.61 -8.41 1.76
N GLN A 117 6.89 -8.24 2.00
CA GLN A 117 7.96 -9.00 1.36
C GLN A 117 8.14 -10.37 2.01
N SER A 118 7.67 -10.50 3.26
CA SER A 118 7.61 -11.78 3.96
C SER A 118 6.18 -12.00 4.44
N GLY A 119 5.56 -13.09 3.98
CA GLY A 119 4.19 -13.44 4.32
C GLY A 119 3.12 -12.73 3.48
N PRO A 120 1.84 -13.05 3.68
CA PRO A 120 0.74 -12.63 2.82
C PRO A 120 0.12 -11.28 3.20
N GLY A 121 0.84 -10.44 3.93
CA GLY A 121 0.32 -9.16 4.42
C GLY A 121 0.25 -8.07 3.37
N TYR A 122 -0.58 -7.08 3.61
CA TYR A 122 -0.63 -5.85 2.82
C TYR A 122 -0.72 -4.59 3.70
N LEU A 123 -0.12 -3.52 3.21
CA LEU A 123 -0.19 -2.18 3.78
C LEU A 123 -0.99 -1.29 2.83
N SER A 124 -1.92 -0.53 3.35
CA SER A 124 -2.67 0.48 2.59
C SER A 124 -2.74 1.79 3.36
N TYR A 125 -3.07 2.87 2.65
CA TYR A 125 -3.36 4.16 3.25
C TYR A 125 -4.76 4.60 2.82
N THR A 126 -5.55 5.07 3.79
CA THR A 126 -6.89 5.59 3.56
C THR A 126 -6.93 7.07 3.91
N HIS A 127 -7.33 7.88 2.93
CA HIS A 127 -7.63 9.30 3.10
C HIS A 127 -9.14 9.46 3.28
N THR A 128 -9.55 10.05 4.40
CA THR A 128 -10.96 10.10 4.82
C THR A 128 -11.75 11.27 4.22
N ALA A 129 -11.07 12.21 3.58
CA ALA A 129 -11.71 13.37 2.94
C ALA A 129 -11.18 13.61 1.51
N PRO A 130 -11.28 12.63 0.59
CA PRO A 130 -10.65 12.70 -0.73
C PRO A 130 -11.26 13.77 -1.66
N SER A 131 -12.49 14.17 -1.42
CA SER A 131 -13.20 15.19 -2.21
C SER A 131 -12.88 16.63 -1.79
N ASP A 132 -12.21 16.83 -0.65
CA ASP A 132 -11.86 18.15 -0.16
C ASP A 132 -10.49 18.59 -0.73
N PRO A 133 -10.43 19.56 -1.64
CA PRO A 133 -9.18 19.98 -2.27
C PRO A 133 -8.18 20.60 -1.28
N ASP A 134 -8.66 21.09 -0.13
CA ASP A 134 -7.82 21.67 0.91
C ASP A 134 -7.24 20.60 1.84
N LYS A 135 -7.74 19.38 1.78
CA LYS A 135 -7.30 18.22 2.58
C LYS A 135 -6.55 17.18 1.74
N LYS A 136 -5.76 17.63 0.79
CA LYS A 136 -4.97 16.74 -0.06
C LYS A 136 -4.01 15.89 0.75
N CYS A 137 -4.02 14.60 0.48
CA CYS A 137 -2.99 13.68 0.91
C CYS A 137 -2.25 13.15 -0.30
N GLU A 138 -0.95 13.28 -0.30
CA GLU A 138 -0.09 12.72 -1.32
C GLU A 138 0.79 11.65 -0.70
N ARG A 139 0.81 10.46 -1.28
CA ARG A 139 1.85 9.47 -0.99
C ARG A 139 2.97 9.66 -1.98
N ILE A 140 4.13 9.93 -1.49
CA ILE A 140 5.35 10.01 -2.28
C ILE A 140 6.27 8.91 -1.81
N VAL A 141 6.83 8.16 -2.72
CA VAL A 141 7.89 7.20 -2.45
C VAL A 141 9.21 7.91 -2.63
N GLY A 142 9.92 8.11 -1.53
CA GLY A 142 11.22 8.76 -1.57
C GLY A 142 12.28 7.90 -2.22
N SER A 143 13.32 8.54 -2.76
CA SER A 143 14.51 7.91 -3.35
C SER A 143 15.31 7.02 -2.39
N THR A 144 14.87 6.88 -1.14
CA THR A 144 15.50 6.11 -0.06
C THR A 144 14.70 4.89 0.37
N GLY A 145 13.75 4.43 -0.46
CA GLY A 145 13.01 3.19 -0.19
C GLY A 145 12.02 3.24 0.99
N HIS A 146 11.59 4.40 1.42
CA HIS A 146 10.63 4.53 2.52
C HIS A 146 9.27 5.03 2.03
N PRO A 147 8.16 4.32 2.30
CA PRO A 147 6.85 4.86 2.03
C PRO A 147 6.57 6.02 2.99
N TYR A 148 6.14 7.12 2.44
CA TYR A 148 5.70 8.26 3.23
C TYR A 148 4.48 8.93 2.62
N ILE A 149 3.74 9.63 3.45
CA ILE A 149 2.68 10.54 3.04
C ILE A 149 3.16 11.97 3.22
N THR A 150 2.76 12.84 2.32
CA THR A 150 2.83 14.29 2.48
C THR A 150 1.42 14.80 2.73
N GLY A 151 1.25 15.65 3.71
CA GLY A 151 -0.06 16.08 4.15
C GLY A 151 -0.69 15.05 5.07
N GLY A 152 -1.89 14.66 4.80
CA GLY A 152 -2.73 13.85 5.66
C GLY A 152 -3.64 14.71 6.51
N TRP A 153 -4.70 14.10 7.04
CA TRP A 153 -5.73 14.79 7.81
C TRP A 153 -6.14 13.95 9.03
N PRO A 154 -6.63 14.56 10.10
CA PRO A 154 -7.21 13.81 11.20
C PRO A 154 -8.26 12.82 10.74
N GLY A 155 -8.12 11.57 11.16
CA GLY A 155 -8.93 10.46 10.71
C GLY A 155 -8.31 9.63 9.60
N ASP A 156 -7.34 10.14 8.84
CA ASP A 156 -6.57 9.35 7.87
C ASP A 156 -5.77 8.27 8.57
N TYR A 157 -5.58 7.13 7.90
CA TYR A 157 -4.87 6.03 8.54
C TYR A 157 -4.11 5.13 7.55
N TRP A 158 -3.04 4.54 8.07
CA TRP A 158 -2.37 3.39 7.51
C TRP A 158 -3.01 2.11 8.05
N THR A 159 -3.24 1.12 7.18
CA THR A 159 -3.68 -0.22 7.58
C THR A 159 -2.63 -1.23 7.24
N PHE A 160 -2.24 -2.04 8.21
CA PHE A 160 -1.44 -3.25 8.05
C PHE A 160 -2.37 -4.43 8.27
N ALA A 161 -2.55 -5.25 7.26
CA ALA A 161 -3.46 -6.39 7.31
C ALA A 161 -2.76 -7.68 6.92
N VAL A 162 -3.04 -8.73 7.64
CA VAL A 162 -2.52 -10.08 7.40
C VAL A 162 -3.69 -11.05 7.33
N PRO A 163 -3.96 -11.64 6.15
CA PRO A 163 -5.02 -12.64 6.03
C PRO A 163 -4.66 -13.90 6.82
N VAL A 164 -5.64 -14.41 7.55
CA VAL A 164 -5.53 -15.63 8.33
C VAL A 164 -6.72 -16.56 8.05
N THR A 165 -6.46 -17.86 8.01
CA THR A 165 -7.54 -18.85 7.90
C THR A 165 -8.28 -18.91 9.22
N ASN A 166 -7.55 -19.06 10.33
CA ASN A 166 -8.08 -19.08 11.68
C ASN A 166 -7.09 -18.41 12.63
N LEU A 167 -7.62 -17.66 13.58
CA LEU A 167 -6.91 -17.17 14.74
C LEU A 167 -7.78 -17.42 15.96
N ASP A 168 -7.26 -18.14 16.94
CA ASP A 168 -8.02 -18.48 18.14
C ASP A 168 -8.17 -17.26 19.08
N ALA A 169 -9.30 -17.18 19.75
CA ALA A 169 -9.47 -16.21 20.84
C ALA A 169 -8.39 -16.42 21.92
N GLY A 170 -7.90 -15.32 22.46
CA GLY A 170 -6.78 -15.33 23.41
C GLY A 170 -5.40 -15.26 22.75
N THR A 171 -5.30 -15.36 21.42
CA THR A 171 -4.01 -15.22 20.71
C THR A 171 -3.45 -13.82 20.89
N LYS A 172 -2.17 -13.75 21.21
CA LYS A 172 -1.42 -12.50 21.29
C LYS A 172 -0.73 -12.21 19.96
N VAL A 173 -0.91 -11.00 19.48
CA VAL A 173 -0.28 -10.52 18.24
C VAL A 173 0.52 -9.27 18.55
N ARG A 174 1.77 -9.24 18.11
CA ARG A 174 2.67 -8.09 18.25
C ARG A 174 2.87 -7.40 16.93
N PHE A 175 2.71 -6.08 16.93
CA PHE A 175 3.11 -5.19 15.86
C PHE A 175 4.34 -4.41 16.28
N THR A 176 5.36 -4.38 15.44
CA THR A 176 6.56 -3.55 15.66
C THR A 176 6.88 -2.78 14.39
N ALA A 177 7.28 -1.53 14.54
CA ALA A 177 7.73 -0.68 13.44
C ALA A 177 8.54 0.51 13.98
N ILE A 178 9.32 1.13 13.10
CA ILE A 178 9.87 2.46 13.35
C ILE A 178 9.22 3.45 12.39
N THR A 179 8.84 4.59 12.93
CA THR A 179 8.23 5.67 12.16
C THR A 179 8.78 7.03 12.59
N ARG A 180 8.61 8.01 11.73
CA ARG A 180 8.86 9.41 12.06
C ARG A 180 8.01 10.33 11.21
N THR A 181 7.89 11.58 11.63
CA THR A 181 7.28 12.66 10.85
C THR A 181 8.29 13.80 10.66
N SER A 182 8.07 14.67 9.67
CA SER A 182 8.76 15.96 9.62
C SER A 182 8.27 16.88 10.75
N ALA A 183 9.02 17.95 11.05
CA ALA A 183 8.62 18.91 12.08
C ALA A 183 7.24 19.55 11.82
N THR A 184 6.85 19.65 10.56
CA THR A 184 5.55 20.16 10.10
C THR A 184 4.50 19.08 9.89
N GLY A 185 4.83 17.80 10.10
CA GLY A 185 3.88 16.69 10.03
C GLY A 185 3.05 16.53 11.29
N HIS A 186 2.06 15.66 11.25
CA HIS A 186 1.16 15.43 12.39
C HIS A 186 1.89 14.81 13.57
N LYS A 187 1.65 15.37 14.77
CA LYS A 187 2.26 14.94 16.03
C LYS A 187 1.61 13.70 16.62
N PHE A 188 0.29 13.64 16.63
CA PHE A 188 -0.46 12.66 17.41
C PHE A 188 -1.05 11.58 16.53
N TRP A 189 -0.72 10.33 16.87
CA TRP A 189 -1.17 9.14 16.17
C TRP A 189 -1.72 8.12 17.14
N ARG A 190 -2.72 7.37 16.70
CA ARG A 190 -3.35 6.31 17.50
C ARG A 190 -3.20 4.97 16.79
N MET A 191 -2.52 4.04 17.44
CA MET A 191 -2.45 2.65 17.00
C MET A 191 -3.67 1.90 17.49
N GLU A 192 -4.38 1.28 16.57
CA GLU A 192 -5.59 0.49 16.84
C GLU A 192 -5.46 -0.89 16.20
N TYR A 193 -6.22 -1.86 16.70
CA TYR A 193 -6.38 -3.19 16.09
C TYR A 193 -7.86 -3.55 15.97
N ASN A 194 -8.19 -4.38 14.98
CA ASN A 194 -9.55 -4.84 14.72
C ASN A 194 -9.81 -6.16 15.44
N ASP A 195 -10.62 -6.13 16.48
CA ASP A 195 -11.01 -7.32 17.25
C ASP A 195 -12.48 -7.66 16.99
N GLY A 196 -12.71 -8.58 16.05
CA GLY A 196 -14.05 -9.01 15.69
C GLY A 196 -14.94 -7.91 15.07
N GLY A 197 -14.37 -7.04 14.25
CA GLY A 197 -15.07 -5.91 13.61
C GLY A 197 -15.08 -4.62 14.44
N THR A 198 -14.50 -4.64 15.63
CA THR A 198 -14.41 -3.47 16.51
C THR A 198 -12.97 -2.97 16.60
N TRP A 199 -12.74 -1.72 16.24
CA TRP A 199 -11.44 -1.07 16.40
C TRP A 199 -11.20 -0.66 17.85
N LYS A 200 -10.09 -1.14 18.42
CA LYS A 200 -9.68 -0.89 19.80
C LYS A 200 -8.28 -0.28 19.83
N PRO A 201 -7.97 0.64 20.76
CA PRO A 201 -6.61 1.12 20.92
C PRO A 201 -5.67 -0.03 21.29
N ALA A 202 -4.52 -0.10 20.59
CA ALA A 202 -3.52 -1.16 20.76
C ALA A 202 -2.53 -0.88 21.91
N ALA A 203 -2.58 0.34 22.47
CA ALA A 203 -1.77 0.76 23.62
C ALA A 203 -2.58 1.73 24.51
N ALA A 204 -2.05 2.04 25.67
CA ALA A 204 -2.68 3.01 26.59
C ALA A 204 -2.81 4.38 25.93
N LEU A 205 -4.00 4.96 26.01
CA LEU A 205 -4.29 6.28 25.46
C LEU A 205 -3.74 7.38 26.39
N GLN A 206 -3.16 8.39 25.75
CA GLN A 206 -2.91 9.70 26.35
C GLN A 206 -3.97 10.65 25.82
N THR A 207 -4.54 11.50 26.66
CA THR A 207 -5.76 12.27 26.32
C THR A 207 -5.58 13.78 26.36
N THR A 208 -4.37 14.28 26.61
CA THR A 208 -4.13 15.73 26.72
C THR A 208 -2.87 16.13 25.99
N THR A 209 -2.96 17.17 25.17
CA THR A 209 -1.81 17.81 24.52
C THR A 209 -1.08 18.73 25.51
N GLU A 210 0.13 19.18 25.13
CA GLU A 210 0.89 20.19 25.89
C GLU A 210 0.16 21.55 26.02
N THR A 211 -0.84 21.79 25.15
CA THR A 211 -1.66 23.02 25.13
C THR A 211 -3.00 22.84 25.82
N GLY A 212 -3.28 21.67 26.40
CA GLY A 212 -4.53 21.39 27.08
C GLY A 212 -5.68 20.97 26.16
N GLU A 213 -5.46 20.79 24.86
CA GLU A 213 -6.45 20.25 23.95
C GLU A 213 -6.63 18.74 24.18
N GLU A 214 -7.86 18.26 24.20
CA GLU A 214 -8.16 16.85 24.37
C GLU A 214 -7.96 16.10 23.03
N VAL A 215 -6.93 15.27 22.98
CA VAL A 215 -6.64 14.36 21.86
C VAL A 215 -6.31 12.98 22.41
N SER A 216 -7.02 11.97 21.94
CA SER A 216 -6.74 10.58 22.29
C SER A 216 -5.72 9.98 21.31
N TYR A 217 -4.52 9.68 21.79
CA TYR A 217 -3.43 9.14 21.00
C TYR A 217 -2.61 8.07 21.75
N THR A 218 -1.86 7.27 21.03
CA THR A 218 -0.94 6.27 21.60
C THR A 218 0.53 6.66 21.39
N HIS A 219 0.83 7.42 20.33
CA HIS A 219 2.18 7.80 19.95
C HIS A 219 2.25 9.28 19.58
N ALA A 220 3.24 9.98 20.12
CA ALA A 220 3.54 11.36 19.80
C ALA A 220 4.87 11.46 19.04
N MET A 221 4.86 12.05 17.86
CA MET A 221 6.03 12.28 17.03
C MET A 221 6.93 13.37 17.64
N LYS A 222 8.23 13.27 17.41
CA LYS A 222 9.21 14.22 17.94
C LYS A 222 9.19 15.55 17.18
N ALA A 223 9.40 16.63 17.91
CA ALA A 223 9.35 18.00 17.40
C ALA A 223 10.47 18.35 16.39
N ASP A 224 11.59 17.66 16.45
CA ASP A 224 12.75 17.88 15.59
C ASP A 224 12.58 17.41 14.15
N GLY A 225 11.55 16.64 13.88
CA GLY A 225 11.25 16.06 12.57
C GLY A 225 12.28 15.05 12.04
N LYS A 226 13.19 14.59 12.91
CA LYS A 226 14.31 13.69 12.55
C LYS A 226 14.34 12.44 13.40
N THR A 227 14.01 12.55 14.68
CA THR A 227 14.06 11.43 15.63
C THR A 227 12.97 10.41 15.31
N ASN A 228 13.40 9.18 15.14
CA ASN A 228 12.52 8.03 14.98
C ASN A 228 11.81 7.75 16.31
N ILE A 229 10.58 7.23 16.23
CA ILE A 229 9.89 6.60 17.34
C ILE A 229 9.63 5.13 17.02
N THR A 230 9.69 4.30 18.06
CA THR A 230 9.33 2.90 17.97
C THR A 230 7.85 2.74 18.27
N VAL A 231 7.14 2.06 17.39
CA VAL A 231 5.81 1.53 17.61
C VAL A 231 6.00 0.05 17.97
N ASP A 232 5.70 -0.32 19.21
CA ASP A 232 5.82 -1.70 19.70
C ASP A 232 4.62 -1.97 20.59
N VAL A 233 3.67 -2.71 20.06
CA VAL A 233 2.42 -3.03 20.73
C VAL A 233 2.12 -4.51 20.64
N THR A 234 1.66 -5.08 21.75
CA THR A 234 1.14 -6.46 21.81
C THR A 234 -0.31 -6.39 22.24
N VAL A 235 -1.18 -7.02 21.46
CA VAL A 235 -2.61 -7.08 21.73
C VAL A 235 -3.05 -8.53 21.90
N THR A 236 -4.11 -8.74 22.68
CA THR A 236 -4.78 -10.04 22.79
C THR A 236 -6.11 -9.96 22.06
N TYR A 237 -6.30 -10.78 21.05
CA TYR A 237 -7.57 -10.88 20.35
C TYR A 237 -8.59 -11.60 21.25
N ALA A 238 -9.62 -10.88 21.70
CA ALA A 238 -10.69 -11.47 22.50
C ALA A 238 -11.63 -12.34 21.67
N ASN A 239 -11.73 -12.04 20.36
CA ASN A 239 -12.56 -12.78 19.41
C ASN A 239 -11.69 -13.62 18.49
N ALA A 240 -12.16 -14.82 18.17
CA ALA A 240 -11.55 -15.64 17.12
C ALA A 240 -11.79 -15.01 15.74
N ILE A 241 -10.83 -15.18 14.82
CA ILE A 241 -10.98 -14.82 13.42
C ILE A 241 -11.10 -16.12 12.62
N SER A 242 -12.13 -16.23 11.79
CA SER A 242 -12.31 -17.34 10.87
C SER A 242 -12.46 -16.79 9.46
N GLY A 243 -11.42 -16.96 8.63
CA GLY A 243 -11.42 -16.48 7.25
C GLY A 243 -11.43 -14.94 7.14
N GLY A 244 -10.52 -14.27 7.86
CA GLY A 244 -10.44 -12.79 7.87
C GLY A 244 -9.01 -12.29 7.92
N ASN A 245 -8.82 -11.11 8.48
CA ASN A 245 -7.52 -10.47 8.62
C ASN A 245 -7.19 -10.16 10.09
N ILE A 246 -5.93 -10.34 10.46
CA ILE A 246 -5.33 -9.59 11.55
C ILE A 246 -5.08 -8.18 11.03
N GLU A 247 -5.63 -7.16 11.68
CA GLU A 247 -5.52 -5.79 11.20
C GLU A 247 -5.07 -4.85 12.30
N PHE A 248 -4.09 -4.01 11.96
CA PHE A 248 -3.68 -2.85 12.72
C PHE A 248 -3.84 -1.61 11.86
N ARG A 249 -4.26 -0.50 12.46
CA ARG A 249 -4.25 0.78 11.78
C ARG A 249 -3.59 1.86 12.63
N PHE A 250 -2.87 2.75 11.97
CA PHE A 250 -2.21 3.90 12.57
C PHE A 250 -2.90 5.16 12.09
N VAL A 251 -3.72 5.73 12.97
CA VAL A 251 -4.68 6.79 12.67
C VAL A 251 -4.08 8.14 13.05
N CYS A 252 -4.15 9.13 12.17
CA CYS A 252 -3.86 10.52 12.48
C CYS A 252 -4.91 11.02 13.48
N ALA A 253 -4.51 11.27 14.72
CA ALA A 253 -5.43 11.53 15.82
C ALA A 253 -5.84 13.00 15.94
N ALA A 254 -5.01 13.93 15.45
CA ALA A 254 -5.31 15.36 15.52
C ALA A 254 -4.55 16.17 14.48
N ASN A 255 -5.12 17.33 14.14
CA ASN A 255 -4.46 18.32 13.28
C ASN A 255 -3.50 19.20 14.10
N TRP A 256 -2.36 18.64 14.50
CA TRP A 256 -1.36 19.31 15.30
C TRP A 256 0.05 18.99 14.80
N GLN A 257 0.87 20.04 14.60
CA GLN A 257 2.24 19.87 14.11
C GLN A 257 3.15 19.21 15.15
N ALA A 258 4.06 18.37 14.71
CA ALA A 258 5.07 17.75 15.56
C ALA A 258 5.97 18.79 16.26
N SER A 259 6.25 19.91 15.57
CA SER A 259 7.00 21.05 16.14
C SER A 259 6.31 21.80 17.28
N GLY A 260 5.04 21.49 17.60
CA GLY A 260 4.27 22.19 18.59
C GLY A 260 3.75 23.57 18.19
N LYS A 261 3.89 23.95 16.92
CA LYS A 261 3.47 25.27 16.41
C LYS A 261 1.97 25.41 16.10
N GLY A 262 1.14 24.50 16.62
CA GLY A 262 -0.30 24.51 16.43
C GLY A 262 -0.79 23.67 15.26
N ALA A 263 -2.02 23.89 14.85
CA ALA A 263 -2.68 23.17 13.79
C ALA A 263 -2.00 23.41 12.41
N LEU A 264 -2.04 22.43 11.54
CA LEU A 264 -1.66 22.58 10.15
C LEU A 264 -2.70 23.45 9.45
N THR A 265 -2.26 24.57 8.90
CA THR A 265 -3.13 25.47 8.13
C THR A 265 -3.35 25.00 6.69
N LYS A 266 -2.48 24.10 6.23
CA LYS A 266 -2.59 23.44 4.92
C LYS A 266 -2.06 22.01 5.02
N PRO A 267 -2.70 21.04 4.37
CA PRO A 267 -2.29 19.63 4.39
C PRO A 267 -0.94 19.36 3.74
N ASN A 268 -0.40 20.29 2.96
CA ASN A 268 0.81 20.14 2.15
C ASN A 268 2.13 20.34 2.91
N GLY A 269 2.10 20.45 4.23
CA GLY A 269 3.25 20.92 5.00
C GLY A 269 4.12 19.86 5.64
N GLY A 270 3.67 18.62 5.76
CA GLY A 270 4.39 17.64 6.56
C GLY A 270 4.36 16.24 6.02
N THR A 271 5.40 15.47 6.34
CA THR A 271 5.52 14.08 5.94
C THR A 271 5.49 13.17 7.15
N MET A 272 4.87 11.99 7.00
CA MET A 272 4.98 10.85 7.92
C MET A 272 5.48 9.66 7.12
N ARG A 273 6.44 8.91 7.67
CA ARG A 273 7.05 7.77 6.98
C ARG A 273 7.28 6.59 7.91
N TRP A 274 7.25 5.39 7.34
CA TRP A 274 7.70 4.17 7.97
C TRP A 274 9.17 3.91 7.63
N ALA A 275 9.96 3.42 8.59
CA ALA A 275 11.29 2.90 8.31
C ALA A 275 11.20 1.56 7.59
N GLY A 276 12.18 1.28 6.74
CA GLY A 276 12.23 0.08 5.93
C GLY A 276 13.66 -0.28 5.54
N ALA A 277 13.85 -0.81 4.36
CA ALA A 277 15.11 -1.31 3.80
C ALA A 277 15.60 -2.62 4.43
N GLY A 278 14.67 -3.56 4.72
CA GLY A 278 15.01 -4.92 5.17
C GLY A 278 15.63 -5.03 6.55
N THR A 279 15.56 -3.96 7.35
CA THR A 279 16.11 -3.89 8.68
C THR A 279 15.15 -4.41 9.74
N ALA A 280 15.66 -4.62 10.98
CA ALA A 280 14.83 -4.92 12.14
C ALA A 280 13.77 -3.85 12.44
N ASP A 281 13.91 -2.68 11.84
CA ASP A 281 13.05 -1.51 12.01
C ASP A 281 11.83 -1.50 11.09
N SER A 282 11.80 -2.39 10.11
CA SER A 282 10.68 -2.54 9.18
C SER A 282 9.41 -2.96 9.91
N PRO A 283 8.24 -2.46 9.49
CA PRO A 283 6.97 -2.91 10.04
C PRO A 283 6.82 -4.42 9.97
N ARG A 284 6.38 -5.03 11.07
CA ARG A 284 6.12 -6.47 11.14
C ARG A 284 4.97 -6.79 12.06
N ILE A 285 4.27 -7.88 11.73
CA ILE A 285 3.24 -8.51 12.54
C ILE A 285 3.65 -9.96 12.80
N GLN A 286 3.56 -10.38 14.07
CA GLN A 286 3.87 -11.75 14.46
C GLN A 286 2.95 -12.21 15.59
N ILE A 287 2.67 -13.51 15.65
CA ILE A 287 2.05 -14.13 16.81
C ILE A 287 3.13 -14.35 17.87
N VAL A 288 2.79 -14.04 19.10
CA VAL A 288 3.70 -14.19 20.26
C VAL A 288 3.06 -15.06 21.32
N PRO A 289 3.87 -15.76 22.15
CA PRO A 289 3.38 -16.62 23.24
C PRO A 289 2.49 -15.92 24.25
#